data_781489089bf30c1d15b59ec1ab8a7e5e
#
_entry.id   781489089bf30c1d15b59ec1ab8a7e5e
#
_cell.length_a   1.000
_cell.length_b   1.000
_cell.length_c   1.000
_cell.angle_alpha   90.00
_cell.angle_beta   90.00
_cell.angle_gamma   90.00
#
_symmetry.space_group_name_H-M   'P 1'
#
loop_
_entity.id
_entity.type
_entity.pdbx_description
1 polymer ?
#
loop_
_entity_poly.entity_id
_entity_poly.type
_entity_poly.pdbx_seq_one_letter_code
_entity_poly.pdbx_strand_id
1 'polypeptide(L)'
;ASLTELAQKSGATLAQWSHDLADGAAASKALLTWLQAQKPNEFQSATLINNAGVIPRIGPLSEADPHNLAMALRVGLEAPMQLCSAFLGATEAWPMPRKVVNISSGLGRRAMASQSGYCAAKAGMDHFTRCLALEEALKPHGAKVTSLAPGVIDTDMQIQLRSAPADSFPDQSGFQQLKATGQLTSPADAAKRILDYLARPDFGSNPVSDVRDA
;
A
#
# COMPACT_ATOMS: atom_id res chain seq x y z
N ALA A 1 -11.52 19.28 6.83
CA ALA A 1 -12.69 18.44 7.08
C ALA A 1 -12.24 17.07 7.58
N SER A 2 -12.92 16.50 8.57
CA SER A 2 -12.69 15.14 9.02
C SER A 2 -13.21 14.13 7.98
N LEU A 3 -12.75 12.87 8.05
CA LEU A 3 -13.28 11.81 7.17
C LEU A 3 -14.79 11.64 7.33
N THR A 4 -15.31 11.78 8.54
CA THR A 4 -16.75 11.73 8.82
C THR A 4 -17.52 12.84 8.10
N GLU A 5 -17.03 14.09 8.14
CA GLU A 5 -17.64 15.21 7.42
C GLU A 5 -17.61 15.01 5.90
N LEU A 6 -16.50 14.46 5.37
CA LEU A 6 -16.37 14.17 3.94
C LEU A 6 -17.37 13.06 3.51
N ALA A 7 -17.47 11.99 4.29
CA ALA A 7 -18.41 10.91 4.04
C ALA A 7 -19.86 11.42 4.05
N GLN A 8 -20.24 12.23 5.03
CA GLN A 8 -21.58 12.84 5.10
C GLN A 8 -21.89 13.71 3.88
N LYS A 9 -20.91 14.54 3.44
CA LYS A 9 -21.08 15.40 2.26
C LYS A 9 -21.25 14.61 0.96
N SER A 10 -20.58 13.46 0.85
CA SER A 10 -20.66 12.59 -0.34
C SER A 10 -21.80 11.58 -0.29
N GLY A 11 -22.52 11.47 0.81
CA GLY A 11 -23.54 10.43 1.02
C GLY A 11 -22.95 9.03 1.20
N ALA A 12 -21.66 8.92 1.51
CA ALA A 12 -20.99 7.64 1.70
C ALA A 12 -21.14 7.13 3.14
N THR A 13 -21.31 5.82 3.30
CA THR A 13 -21.23 5.16 4.60
C THR A 13 -19.76 4.97 4.97
N LEU A 14 -19.37 5.39 6.17
CA LEU A 14 -18.02 5.25 6.68
C LEU A 14 -18.01 4.39 7.93
N ALA A 15 -17.24 3.29 7.92
CA ALA A 15 -16.87 2.53 9.11
C ALA A 15 -15.35 2.73 9.37
N GLN A 16 -14.99 3.09 10.60
CA GLN A 16 -13.59 3.31 11.00
C GLN A 16 -13.23 2.37 12.12
N TRP A 17 -12.07 1.70 11.99
CA TRP A 17 -11.52 0.82 13.00
C TRP A 17 -10.09 1.22 13.30
N SER A 18 -9.71 1.12 14.58
CA SER A 18 -8.33 1.31 15.00
C SER A 18 -7.67 -0.05 15.20
N HIS A 19 -6.68 -0.36 14.38
CA HIS A 19 -5.86 -1.57 14.48
C HIS A 19 -4.38 -1.22 14.35
N ASP A 20 -3.55 -1.89 15.13
CA ASP A 20 -2.11 -1.93 14.90
C ASP A 20 -1.83 -3.00 13.83
N LEU A 21 -1.33 -2.58 12.67
CA LEU A 21 -0.99 -3.52 11.59
C LEU A 21 0.30 -4.31 11.85
N ALA A 22 1.01 -4.07 12.95
CA ALA A 22 2.01 -5.02 13.45
C ALA A 22 1.36 -6.32 13.97
N ASP A 23 0.03 -6.28 14.26
CA ASP A 23 -0.84 -7.45 14.45
C ASP A 23 -1.82 -7.56 13.26
N GLY A 24 -1.31 -7.93 12.13
CA GLY A 24 -2.11 -8.07 10.90
C GLY A 24 -3.18 -9.17 11.01
N ALA A 25 -3.00 -10.17 11.86
CA ALA A 25 -3.97 -11.24 12.08
C ALA A 25 -5.26 -10.71 12.71
N ALA A 26 -5.18 -9.83 13.70
CA ALA A 26 -6.34 -9.19 14.30
C ALA A 26 -7.08 -8.29 13.29
N ALA A 27 -6.33 -7.49 12.52
CA ALA A 27 -6.90 -6.62 11.49
C ALA A 27 -7.59 -7.43 10.37
N SER A 28 -6.98 -8.51 9.88
CA SER A 28 -7.54 -9.36 8.84
C SER A 28 -8.80 -10.10 9.30
N LYS A 29 -8.83 -10.55 10.56
CA LYS A 29 -10.03 -11.16 11.16
C LYS A 29 -11.20 -10.15 11.24
N ALA A 30 -10.91 -8.91 11.65
CA ALA A 30 -11.93 -7.86 11.69
C ALA A 30 -12.48 -7.57 10.28
N LEU A 31 -11.60 -7.43 9.28
CA LEU A 31 -12.00 -7.26 7.88
C LEU A 31 -12.86 -8.42 7.39
N LEU A 32 -12.43 -9.67 7.62
CA LEU A 32 -13.18 -10.88 7.25
C LEU A 32 -14.59 -10.86 7.82
N THR A 33 -14.72 -10.64 9.15
CA THR A 33 -16.01 -10.60 9.83
C THR A 33 -16.93 -9.51 9.24
N TRP A 34 -16.36 -8.33 8.97
CA TRP A 34 -17.13 -7.23 8.38
C TRP A 34 -17.60 -7.54 6.96
N LEU A 35 -16.73 -8.11 6.12
CA LEU A 35 -17.08 -8.48 4.74
C LEU A 35 -18.17 -9.56 4.70
N GLN A 36 -18.11 -10.56 5.60
CA GLN A 36 -19.13 -11.62 5.71
C GLN A 36 -20.51 -11.09 6.11
N ALA A 37 -20.58 -9.94 6.77
CA ALA A 37 -21.84 -9.30 7.13
C ALA A 37 -22.42 -8.41 6.00
N GLN A 38 -21.68 -8.20 4.89
CA GLN A 38 -22.17 -7.39 3.78
C GLN A 38 -23.09 -8.17 2.86
N LYS A 39 -23.95 -7.46 2.16
CA LYS A 39 -24.84 -7.99 1.13
C LYS A 39 -24.24 -7.68 -0.26
N PRO A 40 -23.62 -8.64 -0.94
CA PRO A 40 -22.88 -8.38 -2.17
C PRO A 40 -23.69 -7.65 -3.25
N ASN A 41 -24.97 -7.96 -3.37
CA ASN A 41 -25.85 -7.38 -4.39
C ASN A 41 -26.15 -5.87 -4.20
N GLU A 42 -25.75 -5.28 -3.07
CA GLU A 42 -25.87 -3.84 -2.83
C GLU A 42 -24.68 -3.03 -3.39
N PHE A 43 -23.65 -3.71 -3.91
CA PHE A 43 -22.41 -3.08 -4.37
C PHE A 43 -22.19 -3.31 -5.86
N GLN A 44 -21.54 -2.32 -6.51
CA GLN A 44 -21.13 -2.41 -7.92
C GLN A 44 -19.69 -2.90 -8.08
N SER A 45 -18.88 -2.77 -7.05
CA SER A 45 -17.48 -3.23 -7.00
C SER A 45 -16.99 -3.33 -5.56
N ALA A 46 -15.96 -4.12 -5.35
CA ALA A 46 -15.23 -4.18 -4.07
C ALA A 46 -13.74 -3.92 -4.30
N THR A 47 -13.14 -3.05 -3.48
CA THR A 47 -11.73 -2.70 -3.61
C THR A 47 -11.03 -2.70 -2.26
N LEU A 48 -9.90 -3.40 -2.17
CA LEU A 48 -8.98 -3.32 -1.05
C LEU A 48 -7.79 -2.43 -1.44
N ILE A 49 -7.45 -1.46 -0.60
CA ILE A 49 -6.25 -0.61 -0.76
C ILE A 49 -5.36 -0.79 0.48
N ASN A 50 -4.26 -1.51 0.34
CA ASN A 50 -3.24 -1.64 1.36
C ASN A 50 -2.27 -0.46 1.27
N ASN A 51 -2.51 0.59 2.06
CA ASN A 51 -1.75 1.84 2.00
C ASN A 51 -0.74 2.00 3.14
N ALA A 52 -0.96 1.36 4.28
CA ALA A 52 -0.09 1.53 5.44
C ALA A 52 1.34 1.06 5.15
N GLY A 53 2.29 1.78 5.70
CA GLY A 53 3.71 1.44 5.58
C GLY A 53 4.53 2.27 6.56
N VAL A 54 5.61 1.69 7.05
CA VAL A 54 6.55 2.35 7.95
C VAL A 54 7.97 2.21 7.40
N ILE A 55 8.80 3.22 7.64
CA ILE A 55 10.25 3.13 7.42
C ILE A 55 10.89 2.73 8.76
N PRO A 56 11.72 1.68 8.81
CA PRO A 56 12.55 1.42 9.97
C PRO A 56 13.58 2.55 10.14
N ARG A 57 14.29 2.59 11.27
CA ARG A 57 15.38 3.54 11.46
C ARG A 57 16.31 3.52 10.24
N ILE A 58 16.56 4.70 9.69
CA ILE A 58 17.40 4.87 8.50
C ILE A 58 18.86 4.76 8.94
N GLY A 59 19.61 3.84 8.34
CA GLY A 59 21.00 3.56 8.65
C GLY A 59 21.46 2.20 8.13
N PRO A 60 22.74 1.88 8.27
CA PRO A 60 23.31 0.59 7.88
C PRO A 60 22.59 -0.57 8.57
N LEU A 61 22.43 -1.69 7.87
CA LEU A 61 21.74 -2.86 8.44
C LEU A 61 22.46 -3.41 9.69
N SER A 62 23.78 -3.26 9.75
CA SER A 62 24.59 -3.67 10.92
C SER A 62 24.24 -2.93 12.22
N GLU A 63 23.54 -1.78 12.10
CA GLU A 63 23.11 -0.95 13.24
C GLU A 63 21.57 -1.03 13.45
N ALA A 64 20.87 -1.86 12.67
CA ALA A 64 19.44 -1.94 12.75
C ALA A 64 18.98 -2.62 14.05
N ASP A 65 17.99 -2.03 14.70
CA ASP A 65 17.27 -2.69 15.79
C ASP A 65 16.40 -3.82 15.20
N PRO A 66 16.59 -5.09 15.62
CA PRO A 66 15.81 -6.23 15.12
C PRO A 66 14.30 -6.06 15.28
N HIS A 67 13.85 -5.43 16.38
CA HIS A 67 12.42 -5.17 16.61
C HIS A 67 11.84 -4.17 15.59
N ASN A 68 12.57 -3.10 15.33
CA ASN A 68 12.19 -2.08 14.36
C ASN A 68 12.13 -2.64 12.93
N LEU A 69 13.11 -3.51 12.58
CA LEU A 69 13.12 -4.22 11.31
C LEU A 69 11.93 -5.17 11.16
N ALA A 70 11.64 -5.97 12.21
CA ALA A 70 10.49 -6.89 12.22
C ALA A 70 9.16 -6.14 12.08
N MET A 71 8.99 -5.02 12.77
CA MET A 71 7.79 -4.17 12.67
C MET A 71 7.60 -3.65 11.24
N ALA A 72 8.67 -3.19 10.57
CA ALA A 72 8.58 -2.71 9.20
C ALA A 72 8.14 -3.81 8.22
N LEU A 73 8.60 -5.05 8.40
CA LEU A 73 8.19 -6.19 7.59
C LEU A 73 6.74 -6.61 7.89
N ARG A 74 6.34 -6.61 9.17
CA ARG A 74 4.95 -6.93 9.55
C ARG A 74 3.96 -5.95 8.94
N VAL A 75 4.19 -4.65 9.09
CA VAL A 75 3.28 -3.62 8.56
C VAL A 75 3.37 -3.53 7.04
N GLY A 76 4.58 -3.62 6.47
CA GLY A 76 4.83 -3.36 5.05
C GLY A 76 4.62 -4.56 4.13
N LEU A 77 4.55 -5.78 4.65
CA LEU A 77 4.41 -7.01 3.86
C LEU A 77 3.42 -8.00 4.46
N GLU A 78 3.62 -8.43 5.72
CA GLU A 78 2.81 -9.50 6.32
C GLU A 78 1.33 -9.09 6.44
N ALA A 79 1.03 -7.91 7.00
CA ALA A 79 -0.35 -7.42 7.13
C ALA A 79 -1.05 -7.27 5.78
N PRO A 80 -0.47 -6.66 4.72
CA PRO A 80 -1.04 -6.68 3.38
C PRO A 80 -1.37 -8.09 2.85
N MET A 81 -0.50 -9.08 3.06
CA MET A 81 -0.76 -10.47 2.65
C MET A 81 -1.98 -11.04 3.38
N GLN A 82 -2.07 -10.84 4.69
CA GLN A 82 -3.18 -11.31 5.53
C GLN A 82 -4.50 -10.60 5.17
N LEU A 83 -4.47 -9.29 4.92
CA LEU A 83 -5.64 -8.52 4.48
C LEU A 83 -6.10 -8.93 3.07
N CYS A 84 -5.18 -9.19 2.14
CA CYS A 84 -5.51 -9.75 0.82
C CYS A 84 -6.18 -11.11 0.95
N SER A 85 -5.64 -12.01 1.79
CA SER A 85 -6.21 -13.33 2.04
C SER A 85 -7.65 -13.23 2.58
N ALA A 86 -7.87 -12.38 3.59
CA ALA A 86 -9.20 -12.17 4.15
C ALA A 86 -10.18 -11.58 3.13
N PHE A 87 -9.77 -10.56 2.37
CA PHE A 87 -10.59 -9.91 1.35
C PHE A 87 -10.97 -10.87 0.23
N LEU A 88 -9.98 -11.54 -0.36
CA LEU A 88 -10.21 -12.44 -1.50
C LEU A 88 -11.03 -13.65 -1.10
N GLY A 89 -10.77 -14.25 0.07
CA GLY A 89 -11.55 -15.38 0.57
C GLY A 89 -13.00 -15.01 0.88
N ALA A 90 -13.23 -13.88 1.55
CA ALA A 90 -14.59 -13.43 1.87
C ALA A 90 -15.42 -13.03 0.64
N THR A 91 -14.77 -12.54 -0.41
CA THR A 91 -15.45 -11.98 -1.59
C THR A 91 -15.40 -12.88 -2.81
N GLU A 92 -14.88 -14.13 -2.70
CA GLU A 92 -14.69 -15.01 -3.85
C GLU A 92 -15.98 -15.25 -4.66
N ALA A 93 -17.09 -15.44 -3.97
CA ALA A 93 -18.40 -15.68 -4.59
C ALA A 93 -19.15 -14.39 -4.95
N TRP A 94 -18.56 -13.22 -4.76
CA TRP A 94 -19.24 -11.95 -5.06
C TRP A 94 -19.33 -11.73 -6.57
N PRO A 95 -20.51 -11.30 -7.08
CA PRO A 95 -20.76 -11.24 -8.53
C PRO A 95 -20.13 -10.02 -9.22
N MET A 96 -19.69 -8.99 -8.44
CA MET A 96 -19.16 -7.74 -8.99
C MET A 96 -17.64 -7.78 -9.12
N PRO A 97 -17.05 -6.85 -9.91
CA PRO A 97 -15.60 -6.70 -10.01
C PRO A 97 -14.91 -6.46 -8.67
N ARG A 98 -13.81 -7.17 -8.43
CA ARG A 98 -12.98 -7.06 -7.22
C ARG A 98 -11.59 -6.58 -7.59
N LYS A 99 -11.07 -5.63 -6.81
CA LYS A 99 -9.76 -5.02 -7.05
C LYS A 99 -8.92 -5.00 -5.78
N VAL A 100 -7.61 -5.20 -5.93
CA VAL A 100 -6.62 -5.03 -4.85
C VAL A 100 -5.53 -4.08 -5.33
N VAL A 101 -5.26 -3.04 -4.55
CA VAL A 101 -4.11 -2.16 -4.74
C VAL A 101 -3.21 -2.26 -3.52
N ASN A 102 -1.98 -2.71 -3.73
CA ASN A 102 -0.93 -2.68 -2.72
C ASN A 102 -0.05 -1.46 -3.01
N ILE A 103 0.00 -0.49 -2.09
CA ILE A 103 0.83 0.71 -2.27
C ILE A 103 2.29 0.36 -2.04
N SER A 104 3.02 0.25 -3.14
CA SER A 104 4.44 -0.06 -3.19
C SER A 104 5.31 1.21 -3.19
N SER A 105 6.48 1.09 -3.73
CA SER A 105 7.47 2.15 -3.88
C SER A 105 8.40 1.84 -5.05
N GLY A 106 9.01 2.84 -5.64
CA GLY A 106 10.17 2.64 -6.52
C GLY A 106 11.30 1.84 -5.86
N LEU A 107 11.38 1.86 -4.52
CA LEU A 107 12.34 1.07 -3.73
C LEU A 107 11.99 -0.43 -3.64
N GLY A 108 10.84 -0.86 -4.09
CA GLY A 108 10.57 -2.28 -4.33
C GLY A 108 11.34 -2.84 -5.54
N ARG A 109 11.80 -1.96 -6.45
CA ARG A 109 12.50 -2.30 -7.71
C ARG A 109 13.93 -1.77 -7.77
N ARG A 110 14.25 -0.75 -6.98
CA ARG A 110 15.57 -0.12 -6.89
C ARG A 110 16.11 -0.24 -5.47
N ALA A 111 17.33 -0.75 -5.35
CA ALA A 111 18.04 -0.78 -4.08
C ALA A 111 18.44 0.64 -3.64
N MET A 112 18.48 0.85 -2.31
CA MET A 112 18.97 2.08 -1.70
C MET A 112 19.73 1.74 -0.42
N ALA A 113 20.92 2.30 -0.25
CA ALA A 113 21.69 2.14 0.97
C ALA A 113 20.89 2.64 2.18
N SER A 114 21.08 2.03 3.35
CA SER A 114 20.42 2.40 4.60
C SER A 114 18.90 2.24 4.63
N GLN A 115 18.33 1.57 3.60
CA GLN A 115 16.90 1.30 3.44
C GLN A 115 16.60 -0.19 3.21
N SER A 116 17.51 -1.10 3.55
CA SER A 116 17.39 -2.53 3.24
C SER A 116 16.08 -3.15 3.73
N GLY A 117 15.63 -2.85 4.95
CA GLY A 117 14.38 -3.37 5.50
C GLY A 117 13.14 -2.86 4.74
N TYR A 118 13.10 -1.58 4.42
CA TYR A 118 12.01 -1.00 3.63
C TYR A 118 12.00 -1.53 2.18
N CYS A 119 13.18 -1.58 1.54
CA CYS A 119 13.33 -2.16 0.21
C CYS A 119 12.87 -3.63 0.19
N ALA A 120 13.24 -4.42 1.19
CA ALA A 120 12.83 -5.82 1.30
C ALA A 120 11.31 -5.96 1.42
N ALA A 121 10.65 -5.16 2.27
CA ALA A 121 9.20 -5.16 2.40
C ALA A 121 8.50 -4.82 1.08
N LYS A 122 8.96 -3.77 0.37
CA LYS A 122 8.35 -3.32 -0.88
C LYS A 122 8.66 -4.26 -2.06
N ALA A 123 9.85 -4.84 -2.13
CA ALA A 123 10.18 -5.87 -3.11
C ALA A 123 9.39 -7.16 -2.87
N GLY A 124 9.23 -7.57 -1.60
CA GLY A 124 8.37 -8.69 -1.21
C GLY A 124 6.92 -8.44 -1.61
N MET A 125 6.38 -7.24 -1.37
CA MET A 125 5.04 -6.84 -1.78
C MET A 125 4.86 -6.90 -3.30
N ASP A 126 5.83 -6.39 -4.09
CA ASP A 126 5.78 -6.45 -5.56
C ASP A 126 5.77 -7.90 -6.05
N HIS A 127 6.62 -8.77 -5.47
CA HIS A 127 6.68 -10.17 -5.87
C HIS A 127 5.44 -10.96 -5.43
N PHE A 128 4.97 -10.76 -4.21
CA PHE A 128 3.71 -11.30 -3.69
C PHE A 128 2.54 -10.96 -4.63
N THR A 129 2.45 -9.69 -5.06
CA THR A 129 1.36 -9.26 -5.96
C THR A 129 1.44 -9.93 -7.33
N ARG A 130 2.65 -10.24 -7.86
CA ARG A 130 2.79 -11.04 -9.09
C ARG A 130 2.26 -12.46 -8.92
N CYS A 131 2.58 -13.12 -7.80
CA CYS A 131 2.05 -14.44 -7.49
C CYS A 131 0.52 -14.41 -7.41
N LEU A 132 -0.01 -13.43 -6.67
CA LEU A 132 -1.45 -13.26 -6.49
C LEU A 132 -2.18 -13.01 -7.82
N ALA A 133 -1.58 -12.21 -8.72
CA ALA A 133 -2.14 -11.97 -10.06
C ALA A 133 -2.25 -13.27 -10.88
N LEU A 134 -1.26 -14.16 -10.78
CA LEU A 134 -1.30 -15.47 -11.44
C LEU A 134 -2.40 -16.37 -10.84
N GLU A 135 -2.53 -16.40 -9.50
CA GLU A 135 -3.56 -17.17 -8.81
C GLU A 135 -4.98 -16.70 -9.21
N GLU A 136 -5.21 -15.38 -9.19
CA GLU A 136 -6.51 -14.82 -9.54
C GLU A 136 -6.82 -14.97 -11.04
N ALA A 137 -5.82 -15.01 -11.92
CA ALA A 137 -6.01 -15.25 -13.36
C ALA A 137 -6.51 -16.69 -13.66
N LEU A 138 -6.33 -17.63 -12.76
CA LEU A 138 -6.85 -18.99 -12.90
C LEU A 138 -8.34 -19.10 -12.58
N LYS A 139 -8.95 -18.05 -11.99
CA LYS A 139 -10.34 -18.06 -11.56
C LYS A 139 -11.24 -17.40 -12.62
N PRO A 140 -12.45 -17.91 -12.89
CA PRO A 140 -13.36 -17.34 -13.90
C PRO A 140 -13.68 -15.85 -13.65
N HIS A 141 -13.75 -15.46 -12.39
CA HIS A 141 -14.04 -14.08 -11.95
C HIS A 141 -12.97 -13.57 -10.97
N GLY A 142 -11.70 -13.88 -11.24
CA GLY A 142 -10.59 -13.50 -10.37
C GLY A 142 -10.48 -11.98 -10.19
N ALA A 143 -10.03 -11.58 -9.01
CA ALA A 143 -9.79 -10.17 -8.70
C ALA A 143 -8.66 -9.60 -9.56
N LYS A 144 -8.74 -8.32 -9.90
CA LYS A 144 -7.64 -7.60 -10.52
C LYS A 144 -6.73 -7.03 -9.42
N VAL A 145 -5.45 -7.29 -9.51
CA VAL A 145 -4.50 -6.93 -8.45
C VAL A 145 -3.31 -6.17 -9.02
N THR A 146 -2.86 -5.13 -8.30
CA THR A 146 -1.68 -4.34 -8.70
C THR A 146 -0.93 -3.86 -7.47
N SER A 147 0.38 -4.02 -7.47
CA SER A 147 1.32 -3.32 -6.60
C SER A 147 1.73 -2.03 -7.31
N LEU A 148 1.36 -0.88 -6.73
CA LEU A 148 1.44 0.43 -7.39
C LEU A 148 2.38 1.35 -6.64
N ALA A 149 3.45 1.82 -7.29
CA ALA A 149 4.26 2.90 -6.75
C ALA A 149 3.53 4.24 -6.99
N PRO A 150 3.28 5.02 -5.92
CA PRO A 150 2.45 6.22 -6.00
C PRO A 150 3.22 7.49 -6.38
N GLY A 151 4.51 7.37 -6.74
CA GLY A 151 5.43 8.49 -6.91
C GLY A 151 6.03 8.94 -5.57
N VAL A 152 6.60 10.15 -5.55
CA VAL A 152 7.25 10.72 -4.37
C VAL A 152 6.30 11.74 -3.73
N ILE A 153 5.74 11.38 -2.58
CA ILE A 153 4.66 12.14 -1.92
C ILE A 153 5.20 12.91 -0.72
N ASP A 154 4.80 14.18 -0.55
CA ASP A 154 5.19 15.01 0.59
C ASP A 154 4.47 14.58 1.88
N THR A 155 5.06 13.66 2.61
CA THR A 155 4.54 13.03 3.82
C THR A 155 5.56 13.10 4.95
N ASP A 156 5.17 12.71 6.18
CA ASP A 156 6.07 12.58 7.33
C ASP A 156 7.24 11.62 7.06
N MET A 157 7.02 10.58 6.22
CA MET A 157 8.07 9.69 5.74
C MET A 157 9.18 10.46 5.01
N GLN A 158 8.83 11.47 4.22
CA GLN A 158 9.80 12.35 3.57
C GLN A 158 10.54 13.24 4.56
N ILE A 159 9.90 13.63 5.67
CA ILE A 159 10.58 14.38 6.74
C ILE A 159 11.65 13.48 7.37
N GLN A 160 11.34 12.22 7.67
CA GLN A 160 12.29 11.26 8.22
C GLN A 160 13.50 11.08 7.28
N LEU A 161 13.28 10.90 5.97
CA LEU A 161 14.35 10.72 4.97
C LEU A 161 15.25 11.96 4.88
N ARG A 162 14.70 13.16 4.89
CA ARG A 162 15.46 14.42 4.83
C ARG A 162 16.21 14.73 6.12
N SER A 163 15.74 14.21 7.26
CA SER A 163 16.31 14.46 8.60
C SER A 163 17.28 13.37 9.06
N ALA A 164 17.44 12.30 8.28
CA ALA A 164 18.40 11.23 8.61
C ALA A 164 19.85 11.80 8.59
N PRO A 165 20.78 11.28 9.41
CA PRO A 165 22.16 11.72 9.39
C PRO A 165 22.82 11.43 8.03
N ALA A 166 23.52 12.42 7.45
CA ALA A 166 24.13 12.30 6.12
C ALA A 166 25.26 11.26 6.05
N ASP A 167 25.95 11.03 7.15
CA ASP A 167 27.03 10.03 7.28
C ASP A 167 26.49 8.60 7.25
N SER A 168 25.27 8.38 7.69
CA SER A 168 24.61 7.07 7.68
C SER A 168 23.57 6.89 6.58
N PHE A 169 23.26 7.95 5.79
CA PHE A 169 22.30 7.91 4.69
C PHE A 169 22.80 8.69 3.46
N PRO A 170 23.55 8.06 2.54
CA PRO A 170 24.17 8.73 1.39
C PRO A 170 23.18 9.46 0.46
N ASP A 171 21.94 8.97 0.35
CA ASP A 171 20.91 9.55 -0.51
C ASP A 171 20.15 10.74 0.11
N GLN A 172 20.48 11.17 1.34
CA GLN A 172 19.78 12.25 2.06
C GLN A 172 19.65 13.52 1.25
N SER A 173 20.75 13.97 0.62
CA SER A 173 20.78 15.22 -0.17
C SER A 173 19.82 15.18 -1.35
N GLY A 174 19.63 14.03 -1.98
CA GLY A 174 18.65 13.84 -3.06
C GLY A 174 17.21 14.11 -2.58
N PHE A 175 16.85 13.63 -1.39
CA PHE A 175 15.53 13.89 -0.79
C PHE A 175 15.34 15.36 -0.40
N GLN A 176 16.40 16.03 0.07
CA GLN A 176 16.38 17.45 0.34
C GLN A 176 16.15 18.25 -0.95
N GLN A 177 16.83 17.89 -2.05
CA GLN A 177 16.68 18.51 -3.36
C GLN A 177 15.26 18.35 -3.92
N LEU A 178 14.65 17.16 -3.83
CA LEU A 178 13.26 16.94 -4.26
C LEU A 178 12.29 17.93 -3.60
N LYS A 179 12.48 18.21 -2.31
CA LYS A 179 11.66 19.21 -1.59
C LYS A 179 11.97 20.63 -2.05
N ALA A 180 13.25 20.99 -2.16
CA ALA A 180 13.68 22.33 -2.54
C ALA A 180 13.24 22.72 -3.96
N THR A 181 13.17 21.74 -4.86
CA THR A 181 12.76 21.97 -6.27
C THR A 181 11.26 21.75 -6.53
N GLY A 182 10.46 21.49 -5.48
CA GLY A 182 9.01 21.32 -5.61
C GLY A 182 8.59 20.05 -6.37
N GLN A 183 9.43 19.01 -6.40
CA GLN A 183 9.15 17.75 -7.11
C GLN A 183 8.31 16.74 -6.30
N LEU A 184 7.92 17.09 -5.09
CA LEU A 184 7.06 16.25 -4.28
C LEU A 184 5.59 16.46 -4.68
N THR A 185 4.87 15.34 -4.82
CA THR A 185 3.42 15.37 -5.08
C THR A 185 2.67 15.58 -3.74
N SER A 186 1.62 16.39 -3.74
CA SER A 186 0.76 16.49 -2.55
C SER A 186 0.06 15.16 -2.25
N PRO A 187 -0.28 14.86 -0.97
CA PRO A 187 -1.07 13.66 -0.64
C PRO A 187 -2.40 13.58 -1.40
N ALA A 188 -3.07 14.71 -1.61
CA ALA A 188 -4.33 14.77 -2.33
C ALA A 188 -4.17 14.43 -3.82
N ASP A 189 -3.15 15.00 -4.48
CA ASP A 189 -2.87 14.68 -5.90
C ASP A 189 -2.39 13.23 -6.07
N ALA A 190 -1.61 12.71 -5.13
CA ALA A 190 -1.20 11.32 -5.14
C ALA A 190 -2.40 10.38 -5.00
N ALA A 191 -3.31 10.66 -4.07
CA ALA A 191 -4.55 9.90 -3.89
C ALA A 191 -5.40 9.95 -5.18
N LYS A 192 -5.53 11.12 -5.79
CA LYS A 192 -6.26 11.26 -7.05
C LYS A 192 -5.64 10.39 -8.15
N ARG A 193 -4.33 10.42 -8.34
CA ARG A 193 -3.64 9.59 -9.35
C ARG A 193 -3.85 8.10 -9.10
N ILE A 194 -3.82 7.65 -7.83
CA ILE A 194 -4.09 6.25 -7.47
C ILE A 194 -5.53 5.87 -7.84
N LEU A 195 -6.51 6.73 -7.54
CA LEU A 195 -7.92 6.49 -7.88
C LEU A 195 -8.15 6.51 -9.40
N ASP A 196 -7.52 7.44 -10.13
CA ASP A 196 -7.56 7.49 -11.59
C ASP A 196 -6.98 6.20 -12.19
N TYR A 197 -5.84 5.72 -11.68
CA TYR A 197 -5.24 4.43 -12.08
C TYR A 197 -6.17 3.25 -11.80
N LEU A 198 -6.83 3.24 -10.64
CA LEU A 198 -7.78 2.22 -10.22
C LEU A 198 -9.03 2.18 -11.11
N ALA A 199 -9.42 3.32 -11.68
CA ALA A 199 -10.58 3.45 -12.58
C ALA A 199 -10.28 3.01 -14.02
N ARG A 200 -9.02 2.77 -14.38
CA ARG A 200 -8.64 2.38 -15.75
C ARG A 200 -9.28 1.06 -16.17
N PRO A 201 -9.70 0.92 -17.41
CA PRO A 201 -10.24 -0.34 -17.94
C PRO A 201 -9.22 -1.50 -17.92
N ASP A 202 -7.93 -1.16 -18.08
CA ASP A 202 -6.81 -2.10 -18.08
C ASP A 202 -6.18 -2.31 -16.70
N PHE A 203 -6.82 -1.85 -15.60
CA PHE A 203 -6.35 -2.09 -14.26
C PHE A 203 -6.10 -3.58 -14.01
N GLY A 204 -4.95 -3.92 -13.47
CA GLY A 204 -4.53 -5.30 -13.19
C GLY A 204 -3.92 -6.04 -14.38
N SER A 205 -3.79 -5.43 -15.57
CA SER A 205 -3.04 -6.01 -16.68
C SER A 205 -1.54 -6.10 -16.39
N ASN A 206 -1.03 -5.16 -15.60
CA ASN A 206 0.33 -5.19 -15.08
C ASN A 206 0.27 -5.29 -13.55
N PRO A 207 0.73 -6.41 -12.95
CA PRO A 207 0.66 -6.61 -11.50
C PRO A 207 1.64 -5.73 -10.71
N VAL A 208 2.61 -5.08 -11.35
CA VAL A 208 3.54 -4.14 -10.71
C VAL A 208 3.72 -2.92 -11.60
N SER A 209 3.26 -1.77 -11.15
CA SER A 209 3.21 -0.53 -11.92
C SER A 209 3.62 0.70 -11.12
N ASP A 210 3.74 1.82 -11.81
CA ASP A 210 3.96 3.15 -11.23
C ASP A 210 2.88 4.10 -11.78
N VAL A 211 2.37 4.99 -10.96
CA VAL A 211 1.36 5.99 -11.41
C VAL A 211 1.88 6.93 -12.48
N ARG A 212 3.20 6.96 -12.69
CA ARG A 212 3.87 7.78 -13.72
C ARG A 212 3.98 7.07 -15.08
N ASP A 213 3.74 5.76 -15.13
CA ASP A 213 3.79 4.94 -16.35
C ASP A 213 2.43 4.94 -17.08
N ALA A 214 1.52 5.83 -16.69
CA ALA A 214 0.15 5.90 -17.16
C ALA A 214 0.00 6.80 -18.42
#